data_e6c2f4098833915fcca948dd161628bb
#
_entry.id   e6c2f4098833915fcca948dd161628bb
#
_cell.length_a   1.000
_cell.length_b   1.000
_cell.length_c   1.000
_cell.angle_alpha   90.00
_cell.angle_beta   90.00
_cell.angle_gamma   90.00
#
_symmetry.space_group_name_H-M   'P 1'
#
loop_
_entity.id
_entity.type
_entity.pdbx_description
1 polymer ?
#
loop_
_entity_poly.entity_id
_entity_poly.type
_entity_poly.pdbx_seq_one_letter_code
_entity_poly.pdbx_strand_id
1 'polypeptide(L)'
;YALKGKMISKYQLAKEASEIEVDILKRNIGKQDHFAAAYGNLNYYEFKKNENVIVNPVLINQSTRQILENRLLLFFTNMSRDANKILKTQNNNPIKYYENLNSIKNLVLPLKTVLETGKNLSFLPRALNENWKIKKEISKNKQNFKIHRYYKKALKNGAEGGKLLGAGGGGFLLIYAKKKYHKKIKNS
;
A
#
# COMPACT_ATOMS: atom_id res chain seq x y z
N TYR A 1 -10.03 6.42 24.26
CA TYR A 1 -9.98 7.86 24.53
C TYR A 1 -11.36 8.49 24.38
N ALA A 2 -12.03 8.35 23.26
CA ALA A 2 -13.35 8.92 23.03
C ALA A 2 -14.38 8.51 24.11
N LEU A 3 -14.43 7.22 24.45
CA LEU A 3 -15.30 6.71 25.55
C LEU A 3 -15.00 7.31 26.92
N LYS A 4 -13.79 7.82 27.13
CA LYS A 4 -13.35 8.48 28.37
C LYS A 4 -13.42 10.00 28.28
N GLY A 5 -13.98 10.57 27.21
CA GLY A 5 -14.03 12.02 26.98
C GLY A 5 -12.65 12.68 26.82
N LYS A 6 -11.61 11.90 26.49
CA LYS A 6 -10.25 12.43 26.35
C LYS A 6 -9.91 12.68 24.89
N MET A 7 -9.37 13.86 24.61
CA MET A 7 -8.81 14.23 23.30
C MET A 7 -7.30 13.95 23.29
N ILE A 8 -6.81 13.28 22.25
CA ILE A 8 -5.38 13.07 22.03
C ILE A 8 -4.99 13.40 20.58
N SER A 9 -3.72 13.67 20.35
CA SER A 9 -3.23 13.91 18.99
C SER A 9 -3.30 12.63 18.15
N LYS A 10 -3.43 12.80 16.82
CA LYS A 10 -3.35 11.69 15.86
C LYS A 10 -2.02 10.94 15.99
N TYR A 11 -0.93 11.66 16.25
CA TYR A 11 0.39 11.08 16.46
C TYR A 11 0.40 10.15 17.69
N GLN A 12 -0.11 10.64 18.83
CA GLN A 12 -0.15 9.87 20.06
C GLN A 12 -1.01 8.60 19.88
N LEU A 13 -2.18 8.74 19.23
CA LEU A 13 -3.05 7.60 18.94
C LEU A 13 -2.34 6.53 18.08
N ALA A 14 -1.66 6.95 17.02
CA ALA A 14 -0.92 6.04 16.14
C ALA A 14 0.25 5.37 16.87
N LYS A 15 0.98 6.15 17.68
CA LYS A 15 2.13 5.69 18.45
C LYS A 15 1.70 4.61 19.45
N GLU A 16 0.71 4.89 20.31
CA GLU A 16 0.21 3.93 21.30
C GLU A 16 -0.34 2.66 20.64
N ALA A 17 -1.12 2.78 19.57
CA ALA A 17 -1.61 1.62 18.84
C ALA A 17 -0.47 0.76 18.28
N SER A 18 0.60 1.39 17.77
CA SER A 18 1.78 0.66 17.26
C SER A 18 2.60 0.02 18.40
N GLU A 19 2.76 0.69 19.54
CA GLU A 19 3.43 0.14 20.73
C GLU A 19 2.70 -1.10 21.25
N ILE A 20 1.36 -1.07 21.31
CA ILE A 20 0.58 -2.24 21.71
C ILE A 20 0.84 -3.43 20.78
N GLU A 21 0.74 -3.25 19.46
CA GLU A 21 0.89 -4.37 18.53
C GLU A 21 2.34 -4.85 18.37
N VAL A 22 3.30 -3.92 18.27
CA VAL A 22 4.71 -4.25 18.00
C VAL A 22 5.44 -4.62 19.28
N ASP A 23 5.32 -3.78 20.32
CA ASP A 23 6.15 -3.90 21.51
C ASP A 23 5.54 -4.80 22.60
N ILE A 24 4.22 -4.71 22.82
CA ILE A 24 3.54 -5.53 23.84
C ILE A 24 3.17 -6.90 23.28
N LEU A 25 2.44 -6.94 22.15
CA LEU A 25 2.00 -8.20 21.54
C LEU A 25 3.08 -8.90 20.68
N LYS A 26 4.25 -8.26 20.53
CA LYS A 26 5.42 -8.79 19.78
C LYS A 26 5.04 -9.24 18.35
N ARG A 27 4.13 -8.52 17.70
CA ARG A 27 3.77 -8.80 16.31
C ARG A 27 4.88 -8.32 15.37
N ASN A 28 5.25 -9.14 14.41
CA ASN A 28 6.26 -8.80 13.40
C ASN A 28 5.62 -7.96 12.26
N ILE A 29 5.16 -6.77 12.57
CA ILE A 29 4.52 -5.83 11.64
C ILE A 29 5.17 -4.45 11.75
N GLY A 30 5.00 -3.62 10.71
CA GLY A 30 5.45 -2.22 10.75
C GLY A 30 4.38 -1.29 11.32
N LYS A 31 4.77 -0.04 11.59
CA LYS A 31 3.91 1.00 12.18
C LYS A 31 2.99 1.69 11.15
N GLN A 32 3.16 1.42 9.84
CA GLN A 32 2.50 2.16 8.76
C GLN A 32 0.98 2.19 8.88
N ASP A 33 0.36 1.05 9.13
CA ASP A 33 -1.10 0.92 9.13
C ASP A 33 -1.73 1.69 10.30
N HIS A 34 -1.07 1.75 11.46
CA HIS A 34 -1.50 2.53 12.63
C HIS A 34 -1.51 4.03 12.33
N PHE A 35 -0.42 4.54 11.71
CA PHE A 35 -0.32 5.93 11.31
C PHE A 35 -1.31 6.27 10.20
N ALA A 36 -1.48 5.41 9.20
CA ALA A 36 -2.44 5.60 8.13
C ALA A 36 -3.89 5.67 8.67
N ALA A 37 -4.26 4.80 9.61
CA ALA A 37 -5.57 4.78 10.23
C ALA A 37 -5.84 6.03 11.08
N ALA A 38 -4.86 6.46 11.89
CA ALA A 38 -5.02 7.61 12.78
C ALA A 38 -5.07 8.96 12.03
N TYR A 39 -4.27 9.10 10.99
CA TYR A 39 -4.21 10.35 10.22
C TYR A 39 -5.29 10.45 9.15
N GLY A 40 -5.66 9.33 8.53
CA GLY A 40 -6.57 9.31 7.38
C GLY A 40 -5.99 10.03 6.17
N ASN A 41 -6.81 10.26 5.15
CA ASN A 41 -6.42 10.96 3.93
C ASN A 41 -5.17 10.38 3.21
N LEU A 42 -4.54 11.20 2.37
CA LEU A 42 -3.33 10.85 1.63
C LEU A 42 -2.13 11.54 2.27
N ASN A 43 -1.19 10.74 2.79
CA ASN A 43 -0.02 11.25 3.48
C ASN A 43 1.26 10.58 3.00
N TYR A 44 2.35 11.31 3.12
CA TYR A 44 3.72 10.83 3.00
C TYR A 44 4.28 10.59 4.42
N TYR A 45 4.74 9.38 4.68
CA TYR A 45 5.29 8.98 5.98
C TYR A 45 6.80 8.75 5.88
N GLU A 46 7.56 9.33 6.81
CA GLU A 46 8.97 9.03 7.00
C GLU A 46 9.18 8.34 8.35
N PHE A 47 9.58 7.08 8.32
CA PHE A 47 9.98 6.33 9.50
C PHE A 47 11.47 6.52 9.74
N LYS A 48 11.84 7.23 10.82
CA LYS A 48 13.23 7.54 11.16
C LYS A 48 13.85 6.42 11.99
N LYS A 49 15.20 6.37 12.00
CA LYS A 49 15.95 5.39 12.80
C LYS A 49 15.74 5.53 14.31
N ASN A 50 15.40 6.72 14.79
CA ASN A 50 15.08 7.01 16.19
C ASN A 50 13.60 6.76 16.53
N GLU A 51 12.94 5.92 15.78
CA GLU A 51 11.52 5.53 15.94
C GLU A 51 10.50 6.66 15.72
N ASN A 52 10.91 7.89 15.46
CA ASN A 52 10.02 8.98 15.14
C ASN A 52 9.41 8.81 13.74
N VAL A 53 8.16 9.21 13.60
CA VAL A 53 7.44 9.19 12.32
C VAL A 53 7.07 10.61 11.95
N ILE A 54 7.53 11.06 10.78
CA ILE A 54 7.12 12.34 10.21
C ILE A 54 5.96 12.06 9.26
N VAL A 55 4.89 12.82 9.41
CA VAL A 55 3.69 12.70 8.58
C VAL A 55 3.45 14.02 7.85
N ASN A 56 3.56 13.98 6.53
CA ASN A 56 3.32 15.13 5.66
C ASN A 56 2.09 14.87 4.79
N PRO A 57 1.03 15.71 4.85
CA PRO A 57 -0.09 15.59 3.94
C PRO A 57 0.36 15.73 2.48
N VAL A 58 -0.14 14.87 1.61
CA VAL A 58 0.04 15.00 0.16
C VAL A 58 -1.16 15.76 -0.39
N LEU A 59 -0.93 17.03 -0.72
CA LEU A 59 -1.97 17.92 -1.22
C LEU A 59 -2.17 17.69 -2.70
N ILE A 60 -3.32 17.14 -3.08
CA ILE A 60 -3.70 16.93 -4.47
C ILE A 60 -4.78 17.92 -4.89
N ASN A 61 -4.69 18.43 -6.12
CA ASN A 61 -5.71 19.29 -6.67
C ASN A 61 -6.99 18.50 -7.04
N GLN A 62 -8.10 19.22 -7.26
CA GLN A 62 -9.41 18.63 -7.54
C GLN A 62 -9.39 17.74 -8.79
N SER A 63 -8.70 18.13 -9.85
CA SER A 63 -8.61 17.35 -11.08
C SER A 63 -7.87 16.03 -10.87
N THR A 64 -6.74 16.05 -10.15
CA THR A 64 -6.01 14.84 -9.78
C THR A 64 -6.87 13.91 -8.94
N ARG A 65 -7.60 14.44 -7.95
CA ARG A 65 -8.54 13.67 -7.12
C ARG A 65 -9.59 12.97 -7.99
N GLN A 66 -10.26 13.69 -8.87
CA GLN A 66 -11.26 13.12 -9.77
C GLN A 66 -10.69 12.03 -10.68
N ILE A 67 -9.46 12.21 -11.18
CA ILE A 67 -8.79 11.16 -11.98
C ILE A 67 -8.56 9.91 -11.13
N LEU A 68 -8.08 10.03 -9.91
CA LEU A 68 -7.86 8.88 -9.02
C LEU A 68 -9.17 8.16 -8.70
N GLU A 69 -10.21 8.88 -8.31
CA GLU A 69 -11.54 8.33 -8.00
C GLU A 69 -12.17 7.61 -9.21
N ASN A 70 -11.97 8.15 -10.42
CA ASN A 70 -12.49 7.56 -11.65
C ASN A 70 -11.64 6.41 -12.21
N ARG A 71 -10.41 6.20 -11.73
CA ARG A 71 -9.51 5.18 -12.29
C ARG A 71 -9.12 4.08 -11.32
N LEU A 72 -9.30 4.29 -10.02
CA LEU A 72 -8.97 3.26 -9.03
C LEU A 72 -10.14 2.32 -8.79
N LEU A 73 -9.84 1.03 -8.83
CA LEU A 73 -10.73 -0.07 -8.47
C LEU A 73 -10.11 -0.89 -7.36
N LEU A 74 -10.90 -1.27 -6.38
CA LEU A 74 -10.47 -2.09 -5.26
C LEU A 74 -11.25 -3.41 -5.29
N PHE A 75 -10.52 -4.54 -5.36
CA PHE A 75 -11.09 -5.88 -5.38
C PHE A 75 -10.68 -6.65 -4.13
N PHE A 76 -11.65 -7.13 -3.37
CA PHE A 76 -11.37 -8.07 -2.30
C PHE A 76 -11.05 -9.44 -2.89
N THR A 77 -9.90 -10.00 -2.52
CA THR A 77 -9.40 -11.26 -3.09
C THR A 77 -10.07 -12.50 -2.50
N ASN A 78 -10.94 -12.32 -1.50
CA ASN A 78 -11.56 -13.39 -0.70
C ASN A 78 -10.52 -14.35 -0.08
N MET A 79 -9.34 -13.84 0.21
CA MET A 79 -8.27 -14.57 0.88
C MET A 79 -7.91 -13.84 2.16
N SER A 80 -8.19 -14.48 3.29
CA SER A 80 -7.76 -14.05 4.62
C SER A 80 -6.28 -14.41 4.81
N ARG A 81 -5.56 -13.62 5.60
CA ARG A 81 -4.14 -13.82 5.86
C ARG A 81 -3.75 -13.35 7.25
N ASP A 82 -2.72 -13.95 7.78
CA ASP A 82 -1.97 -13.46 8.92
C ASP A 82 -0.72 -12.72 8.42
N ALA A 83 -0.73 -11.39 8.55
CA ALA A 83 0.38 -10.54 8.10
C ALA A 83 1.68 -10.89 8.84
N ASN A 84 1.59 -11.24 10.13
CA ASN A 84 2.74 -11.62 10.94
C ASN A 84 3.46 -12.86 10.38
N LYS A 85 2.70 -13.89 9.96
CA LYS A 85 3.27 -15.10 9.34
C LYS A 85 3.96 -14.81 8.02
N ILE A 86 3.35 -13.95 7.18
CA ILE A 86 3.91 -13.59 5.87
C ILE A 86 5.22 -12.83 6.02
N LEU A 87 5.27 -11.84 6.91
CA LEU A 87 6.45 -11.01 7.12
C LEU A 87 7.62 -11.79 7.72
N LYS A 88 7.36 -12.80 8.56
CA LYS A 88 8.40 -13.71 9.09
C LYS A 88 9.13 -14.50 8.00
N THR A 89 8.45 -14.84 6.89
CA THR A 89 9.02 -15.68 5.82
C THR A 89 9.78 -14.90 4.73
N GLN A 90 9.83 -13.56 4.82
CA GLN A 90 10.39 -12.71 3.77
C GLN A 90 11.93 -12.55 3.81
N ASN A 91 12.61 -13.04 4.85
CA ASN A 91 14.02 -12.73 5.16
C ASN A 91 15.05 -13.79 4.74
N ASN A 92 14.75 -14.66 3.75
CA ASN A 92 15.70 -15.75 3.36
C ASN A 92 16.98 -15.24 2.67
N ASN A 93 17.04 -13.99 2.22
CA ASN A 93 18.25 -13.34 1.71
C ASN A 93 18.21 -11.84 2.12
N PRO A 94 18.85 -11.46 3.24
CA PRO A 94 18.78 -10.11 3.76
C PRO A 94 19.25 -9.03 2.77
N ILE A 95 20.33 -9.27 2.04
CA ILE A 95 20.89 -8.30 1.08
C ILE A 95 19.86 -7.98 0.00
N LYS A 96 19.37 -9.02 -0.69
CA LYS A 96 18.37 -8.85 -1.75
C LYS A 96 17.05 -8.27 -1.22
N TYR A 97 16.69 -8.60 0.01
CA TYR A 97 15.52 -8.03 0.68
C TYR A 97 15.65 -6.51 0.84
N TYR A 98 16.80 -6.03 1.34
CA TYR A 98 17.06 -4.59 1.51
C TYR A 98 17.15 -3.85 0.17
N GLU A 99 17.77 -4.43 -0.86
CA GLU A 99 17.78 -3.87 -2.22
C GLU A 99 16.36 -3.68 -2.77
N ASN A 100 15.53 -4.69 -2.62
CA ASN A 100 14.12 -4.66 -3.03
C ASN A 100 13.32 -3.59 -2.26
N LEU A 101 13.52 -3.46 -0.94
CA LEU A 101 12.89 -2.40 -0.14
C LEU A 101 13.34 -1.01 -0.58
N ASN A 102 14.64 -0.82 -0.86
CA ASN A 102 15.17 0.44 -1.38
C ASN A 102 14.58 0.77 -2.75
N SER A 103 14.42 -0.21 -3.62
CA SER A 103 13.76 -0.03 -4.93
C SER A 103 12.31 0.43 -4.77
N ILE A 104 11.55 -0.15 -3.83
CA ILE A 104 10.19 0.31 -3.50
C ILE A 104 10.21 1.73 -2.93
N LYS A 105 11.13 2.03 -2.02
CA LYS A 105 11.29 3.35 -1.41
C LYS A 105 11.56 4.42 -2.46
N ASN A 106 12.39 4.13 -3.46
CA ASN A 106 12.74 5.06 -4.53
C ASN A 106 11.55 5.45 -5.43
N LEU A 107 10.45 4.68 -5.42
CA LEU A 107 9.22 5.03 -6.12
C LEU A 107 8.40 6.11 -5.39
N VAL A 108 8.63 6.32 -4.08
CA VAL A 108 7.73 7.09 -3.23
C VAL A 108 7.80 8.59 -3.52
N LEU A 109 9.00 9.19 -3.54
CA LEU A 109 9.15 10.63 -3.77
C LEU A 109 8.70 11.05 -5.19
N PRO A 110 9.09 10.35 -6.28
CA PRO A 110 8.53 10.67 -7.60
C PRO A 110 7.01 10.55 -7.64
N LEU A 111 6.43 9.54 -6.98
CA LEU A 111 4.99 9.37 -6.92
C LEU A 111 4.31 10.52 -6.16
N LYS A 112 4.87 10.95 -5.02
CA LYS A 112 4.40 12.12 -4.26
C LYS A 112 4.36 13.35 -5.16
N THR A 113 5.47 13.66 -5.86
CA THR A 113 5.56 14.81 -6.78
C THR A 113 4.52 14.74 -7.90
N VAL A 114 4.32 13.57 -8.51
CA VAL A 114 3.31 13.36 -9.55
C VAL A 114 1.90 13.63 -9.03
N LEU A 115 1.59 13.18 -7.81
CA LEU A 115 0.28 13.37 -7.19
C LEU A 115 0.03 14.84 -6.84
N GLU A 116 1.02 15.54 -6.26
CA GLU A 116 0.91 16.94 -5.87
C GLU A 116 0.82 17.87 -7.07
N THR A 117 1.60 17.62 -8.10
CA THR A 117 1.60 18.46 -9.31
C THR A 117 0.46 18.15 -10.28
N GLY A 118 -0.11 16.93 -10.21
CA GLY A 118 -1.06 16.41 -11.18
C GLY A 118 -0.47 16.16 -12.58
N LYS A 119 0.85 16.32 -12.73
CA LYS A 119 1.56 16.11 -13.99
C LYS A 119 2.06 14.67 -14.11
N ASN A 120 2.08 14.12 -15.33
CA ASN A 120 2.59 12.79 -15.62
C ASN A 120 1.93 11.65 -14.77
N LEU A 121 0.62 11.72 -14.57
CA LEU A 121 -0.14 10.72 -13.81
C LEU A 121 -0.01 9.29 -14.35
N SER A 122 0.49 9.10 -15.58
CA SER A 122 0.87 7.78 -16.13
C SER A 122 1.99 7.10 -15.35
N PHE A 123 2.73 7.83 -14.51
CA PHE A 123 3.72 7.24 -13.61
C PHE A 123 3.06 6.39 -12.52
N LEU A 124 1.88 6.74 -12.03
CA LEU A 124 1.17 5.99 -10.96
C LEU A 124 0.95 4.52 -11.31
N PRO A 125 0.29 4.13 -12.43
CA PRO A 125 0.14 2.72 -12.76
C PRO A 125 1.48 2.01 -12.98
N ARG A 126 2.49 2.67 -13.51
CA ARG A 126 3.85 2.12 -13.64
C ARG A 126 4.49 1.84 -12.28
N ALA A 127 4.41 2.78 -11.34
CA ALA A 127 4.91 2.61 -9.98
C ALA A 127 4.18 1.47 -9.23
N LEU A 128 2.86 1.34 -9.40
CA LEU A 128 2.09 0.23 -8.85
C LEU A 128 2.55 -1.12 -9.40
N ASN A 129 2.77 -1.21 -10.72
CA ASN A 129 3.28 -2.41 -11.38
C ASN A 129 4.66 -2.80 -10.87
N GLU A 130 5.57 -1.83 -10.79
CA GLU A 130 6.94 -2.07 -10.33
C GLU A 130 6.95 -2.53 -8.88
N ASN A 131 6.22 -1.84 -8.02
CA ASN A 131 6.04 -2.27 -6.62
C ASN A 131 5.50 -3.71 -6.53
N TRP A 132 4.53 -4.10 -7.39
CA TRP A 132 3.98 -5.45 -7.40
C TRP A 132 5.00 -6.49 -7.86
N LYS A 133 5.81 -6.20 -8.89
CA LYS A 133 6.90 -7.08 -9.34
C LYS A 133 7.89 -7.35 -8.21
N ILE A 134 8.39 -6.30 -7.56
CA ILE A 134 9.34 -6.39 -6.45
C ILE A 134 8.74 -7.18 -5.28
N LYS A 135 7.49 -6.89 -4.91
CA LYS A 135 6.82 -7.63 -3.82
C LYS A 135 6.66 -9.12 -4.10
N LYS A 136 6.46 -9.54 -5.33
CA LYS A 136 6.41 -10.96 -5.69
C LYS A 136 7.76 -11.66 -5.52
N GLU A 137 8.86 -10.95 -5.76
CA GLU A 137 10.21 -11.49 -5.53
C GLU A 137 10.52 -11.65 -4.05
N ILE A 138 10.07 -10.68 -3.23
CA ILE A 138 10.23 -10.73 -1.77
C ILE A 138 9.41 -11.87 -1.16
N SER A 139 8.19 -12.07 -1.63
CA SER A 139 7.24 -13.03 -1.04
C SER A 139 6.86 -14.13 -2.05
N LYS A 140 7.55 -15.26 -1.99
CA LYS A 140 7.26 -16.47 -2.78
C LYS A 140 6.06 -17.25 -2.24
N ASN A 141 4.98 -16.60 -1.84
CA ASN A 141 3.79 -17.25 -1.31
C ASN A 141 2.92 -17.85 -2.42
N LYS A 142 2.44 -19.10 -2.24
CA LYS A 142 1.52 -19.77 -3.19
C LYS A 142 0.25 -18.97 -3.45
N GLN A 143 -0.29 -18.26 -2.46
CA GLN A 143 -1.47 -17.40 -2.62
C GLN A 143 -1.22 -16.25 -3.62
N ASN A 144 0.01 -15.74 -3.71
CA ASN A 144 0.36 -14.70 -4.68
C ASN A 144 0.20 -15.16 -6.13
N PHE A 145 0.32 -16.45 -6.44
CA PHE A 145 0.06 -17.00 -7.79
C PHE A 145 -1.41 -16.82 -8.20
N LYS A 146 -2.35 -17.11 -7.32
CA LYS A 146 -3.79 -16.94 -7.59
C LYS A 146 -4.13 -15.46 -7.81
N ILE A 147 -3.61 -14.58 -6.93
CA ILE A 147 -3.80 -13.14 -7.06
C ILE A 147 -3.15 -12.62 -8.35
N HIS A 148 -1.98 -13.14 -8.71
CA HIS A 148 -1.32 -12.77 -9.97
C HIS A 148 -2.14 -13.16 -11.21
N ARG A 149 -2.89 -14.25 -11.17
CA ARG A 149 -3.84 -14.60 -12.24
C ARG A 149 -4.94 -13.54 -12.36
N TYR A 150 -5.52 -13.09 -11.25
CA TYR A 150 -6.52 -12.01 -11.26
C TYR A 150 -5.93 -10.72 -11.81
N TYR A 151 -4.74 -10.36 -11.36
CA TYR A 151 -4.01 -9.20 -11.87
C TYR A 151 -3.75 -9.27 -13.38
N LYS A 152 -3.27 -10.42 -13.89
CA LYS A 152 -3.08 -10.63 -15.34
C LYS A 152 -4.39 -10.53 -16.12
N LYS A 153 -5.48 -11.04 -15.58
CA LYS A 153 -6.81 -10.88 -16.19
C LYS A 153 -7.22 -9.41 -16.27
N ALA A 154 -7.01 -8.65 -15.20
CA ALA A 154 -7.29 -7.21 -15.20
C ALA A 154 -6.49 -6.48 -16.28
N LEU A 155 -5.18 -6.76 -16.42
CA LEU A 155 -4.34 -6.19 -17.48
C LEU A 155 -4.85 -6.52 -18.89
N LYS A 156 -5.22 -7.79 -19.16
CA LYS A 156 -5.81 -8.21 -20.45
C LYS A 156 -7.12 -7.49 -20.76
N ASN A 157 -7.82 -7.02 -19.74
CA ASN A 157 -9.10 -6.33 -19.86
C ASN A 157 -9.00 -4.79 -19.77
N GLY A 158 -7.78 -4.23 -19.88
CA GLY A 158 -7.56 -2.80 -20.01
C GLY A 158 -7.10 -2.09 -18.74
N ALA A 159 -6.67 -2.81 -17.70
CA ALA A 159 -5.96 -2.21 -16.58
C ALA A 159 -4.56 -1.74 -17.03
N GLU A 160 -4.17 -0.57 -16.56
CA GLU A 160 -2.86 0.05 -16.84
C GLU A 160 -1.84 -0.34 -15.76
N GLY A 161 -2.31 -0.73 -14.57
CA GLY A 161 -1.46 -1.14 -13.48
C GLY A 161 -2.24 -1.52 -12.23
N GLY A 162 -1.52 -1.98 -11.21
CA GLY A 162 -2.10 -2.35 -9.94
C GLY A 162 -1.14 -3.06 -9.02
N LYS A 163 -1.57 -3.30 -7.79
CA LYS A 163 -0.81 -4.04 -6.78
C LYS A 163 -1.69 -4.65 -5.71
N LEU A 164 -1.22 -5.71 -5.09
CA LEU A 164 -1.82 -6.21 -3.86
C LEU A 164 -1.42 -5.27 -2.69
N LEU A 165 -2.41 -4.86 -1.90
CA LEU A 165 -2.22 -3.98 -0.77
C LEU A 165 -1.71 -4.75 0.47
N GLY A 166 -1.02 -4.05 1.35
CA GLY A 166 -0.51 -4.56 2.63
C GLY A 166 0.65 -5.56 2.47
N ALA A 167 0.76 -6.54 3.39
CA ALA A 167 1.90 -7.47 3.50
C ALA A 167 1.99 -8.53 2.37
N GLY A 168 0.96 -8.72 1.57
CA GLY A 168 0.90 -9.77 0.54
C GLY A 168 0.02 -10.96 0.96
N GLY A 169 -0.16 -11.95 0.10
CA GLY A 169 -0.88 -13.20 0.39
C GLY A 169 -2.40 -13.12 0.45
N GLY A 170 -3.02 -11.95 0.35
CA GLY A 170 -4.49 -11.77 0.40
C GLY A 170 -4.89 -10.34 0.70
N GLY A 171 -6.16 -10.10 0.98
CA GLY A 171 -6.73 -8.77 1.21
C GLY A 171 -7.22 -8.13 -0.08
N PHE A 172 -6.78 -6.91 -0.39
CA PHE A 172 -7.31 -6.13 -1.51
C PHE A 172 -6.29 -5.95 -2.63
N LEU A 173 -6.76 -6.17 -3.86
CA LEU A 173 -6.03 -5.87 -5.09
C LEU A 173 -6.48 -4.50 -5.61
N LEU A 174 -5.56 -3.55 -5.64
CA LEU A 174 -5.77 -2.23 -6.23
C LEU A 174 -5.44 -2.29 -7.71
N ILE A 175 -6.37 -1.83 -8.55
CA ILE A 175 -6.22 -1.76 -10.01
C ILE A 175 -6.43 -0.32 -10.46
N TYR A 176 -5.60 0.14 -11.39
CA TYR A 176 -5.74 1.41 -12.06
C TYR A 176 -6.13 1.19 -13.51
N ALA A 177 -7.28 1.75 -13.92
CA ALA A 177 -7.84 1.56 -15.26
C ALA A 177 -8.73 2.74 -15.67
N LYS A 178 -8.84 3.02 -16.97
CA LYS A 178 -9.82 3.97 -17.49
C LYS A 178 -11.25 3.47 -17.23
N LYS A 179 -12.17 4.39 -16.90
CA LYS A 179 -13.57 4.07 -16.54
C LYS A 179 -14.27 3.16 -17.55
N LYS A 180 -14.00 3.34 -18.85
CA LYS A 180 -14.58 2.49 -19.92
C LYS A 180 -14.24 1.00 -19.81
N TYR A 181 -13.16 0.64 -19.13
CA TYR A 181 -12.74 -0.75 -18.93
C TYR A 181 -13.25 -1.37 -17.61
N HIS A 182 -13.83 -0.59 -16.69
CA HIS A 182 -14.23 -1.06 -15.37
C HIS A 182 -15.20 -2.23 -15.43
N LYS A 183 -16.24 -2.16 -16.29
CA LYS A 183 -17.21 -3.25 -16.43
C LYS A 183 -16.54 -4.55 -16.90
N LYS A 184 -15.65 -4.44 -17.89
CA LYS A 184 -14.92 -5.59 -18.44
C LYS A 184 -13.99 -6.22 -17.41
N ILE A 185 -13.30 -5.40 -16.60
CA ILE A 185 -12.41 -5.88 -15.55
C ILE A 185 -13.20 -6.54 -14.41
N LYS A 186 -14.35 -5.96 -14.00
CA LYS A 186 -15.19 -6.52 -12.94
C LYS A 186 -15.77 -7.89 -13.30
N ASN A 187 -16.07 -8.11 -14.57
CA ASN A 187 -16.68 -9.34 -15.06
C ASN A 187 -15.66 -10.41 -15.49
N SER A 188 -14.36 -10.18 -15.30
CA SER A 188 -13.30 -11.11 -15.66
C SER A 188 -12.81 -11.92 -14.45
#